data_14a1ff0c7865c1799492e9a9b985e772
#
_entry.id   14a1ff0c7865c1799492e9a9b985e772
#
_cell.length_a   1.000
_cell.length_b   1.000
_cell.length_c   1.000
_cell.angle_alpha   90.00
_cell.angle_beta   90.00
_cell.angle_gamma   90.00
#
_symmetry.space_group_name_H-M   'P 1'
#
loop_
_entity.id
_entity.type
_entity.pdbx_description
1 polymer ?
#
loop_
_entity_poly.entity_id
_entity_poly.type
_entity_poly.pdbx_seq_one_letter_code
_entity_poly.pdbx_strand_id
1 'polypeptide(L)'
;MDDVHAANPHYKNIVYKQSRGWDYLLSDNPFSTEKFQSCFRFDKEKILEAGYPANDPLYAEDLEERSKAIKEKLGIPLDKKVLLYAPTWRDDNYYDAGEYKFELALDLDRLKKEFSDEYVVLLRMHYWIVDQLDLSKYPGFVYNGSDYDDITELYMISDICMTDYSSVFFDYANLKRPILYYMYDLEKYRDVLRGFYLDVEKELPGPILQTNDEVVEAIKNIDKVTEEYKDKYAEFYDRFCCIDDGHAAERVVKAVFGN
;
A
#
# COMPACT_ATOMS: atom_id res chain seq x y z
N MET A 1 -4.24 15.55 9.41
CA MET A 1 -5.30 16.47 8.93
C MET A 1 -5.09 17.88 9.41
N ASP A 2 -3.87 18.19 9.74
CA ASP A 2 -3.50 19.52 10.23
C ASP A 2 -3.06 20.45 9.11
N ASP A 3 -3.00 19.94 7.88
CA ASP A 3 -2.44 20.66 6.76
C ASP A 3 -3.43 21.57 6.02
N VAL A 4 -2.88 22.50 5.27
CA VAL A 4 -3.57 23.59 4.54
C VAL A 4 -4.61 23.05 3.54
N HIS A 5 -4.35 21.89 2.95
CA HIS A 5 -5.26 21.15 2.05
C HIS A 5 -6.23 20.23 2.79
N ALA A 6 -6.23 20.37 4.09
CA ALA A 6 -7.01 19.52 4.97
C ALA A 6 -8.48 19.55 4.62
N ALA A 7 -9.02 18.38 4.63
CA ALA A 7 -10.38 18.05 4.50
C ALA A 7 -11.34 19.10 5.09
N ASN A 8 -12.46 19.26 4.41
CA ASN A 8 -13.62 19.99 4.80
C ASN A 8 -13.82 20.00 6.33
N PRO A 9 -14.09 21.15 6.97
CA PRO A 9 -14.34 21.26 8.41
C PRO A 9 -15.38 20.27 8.94
N HIS A 10 -16.35 19.91 8.12
CA HIS A 10 -17.35 18.90 8.44
C HIS A 10 -16.71 17.52 8.65
N TYR A 11 -15.78 17.11 7.78
CA TYR A 11 -15.06 15.84 7.91
C TYR A 11 -14.19 15.79 9.18
N LYS A 12 -13.49 16.89 9.48
CA LYS A 12 -12.71 17.01 10.74
C LYS A 12 -13.59 16.80 11.97
N ASN A 13 -14.80 17.37 11.96
CA ASN A 13 -15.75 17.19 13.07
C ASN A 13 -16.28 15.75 13.16
N ILE A 14 -16.49 15.07 12.03
CA ILE A 14 -16.89 13.65 12.02
C ILE A 14 -15.80 12.80 12.66
N VAL A 15 -14.55 12.92 12.18
CA VAL A 15 -13.40 12.17 12.70
C VAL A 15 -13.20 12.44 14.20
N TYR A 16 -13.28 13.70 14.62
CA TYR A 16 -13.19 14.05 16.03
C TYR A 16 -14.27 13.39 16.88
N LYS A 17 -15.53 13.39 16.43
CA LYS A 17 -16.63 12.73 17.14
C LYS A 17 -16.44 11.21 17.21
N GLN A 18 -15.99 10.60 16.11
CA GLN A 18 -15.72 9.16 16.07
C GLN A 18 -14.60 8.77 17.04
N SER A 19 -13.50 9.52 17.04
CA SER A 19 -12.35 9.24 17.92
C SER A 19 -12.68 9.33 19.41
N ARG A 20 -13.71 10.11 19.78
CA ARG A 20 -14.17 10.17 21.20
C ARG A 20 -14.84 8.88 21.70
N GLY A 21 -15.29 8.03 20.78
CA GLY A 21 -15.86 6.72 21.11
C GLY A 21 -14.84 5.57 21.12
N TRP A 22 -13.56 5.84 20.86
CA TRP A 22 -12.53 4.81 20.89
C TRP A 22 -11.89 4.73 22.27
N ASP A 23 -11.70 3.50 22.76
CA ASP A 23 -10.98 3.25 24.00
C ASP A 23 -9.47 3.30 23.75
N TYR A 24 -9.03 2.69 22.64
CA TYR A 24 -7.63 2.62 22.22
C TYR A 24 -7.50 2.88 20.72
N LEU A 25 -6.33 3.31 20.31
CA LEU A 25 -5.89 3.44 18.90
C LEU A 25 -4.56 2.71 18.76
N LEU A 26 -4.44 1.83 17.76
CA LEU A 26 -3.20 1.12 17.50
C LEU A 26 -2.25 1.97 16.66
N SER A 27 -0.98 1.84 16.95
CA SER A 27 0.11 2.42 16.16
C SER A 27 1.24 1.39 16.01
N ASP A 28 1.89 1.42 14.86
CA ASP A 28 2.99 0.52 14.50
C ASP A 28 4.37 1.16 14.67
N ASN A 29 4.42 2.47 14.95
CA ASN A 29 5.68 3.19 15.13
C ASN A 29 5.49 4.55 15.80
N PRO A 30 6.57 5.15 16.36
CA PRO A 30 6.52 6.45 17.03
C PRO A 30 6.07 7.61 16.13
N PHE A 31 6.37 7.56 14.82
CA PHE A 31 5.94 8.59 13.88
C PHE A 31 4.42 8.59 13.72
N SER A 32 3.82 7.42 13.50
CA SER A 32 2.37 7.26 13.43
C SER A 32 1.70 7.70 14.74
N THR A 33 2.28 7.34 15.89
CA THR A 33 1.82 7.77 17.22
C THR A 33 1.77 9.30 17.33
N GLU A 34 2.81 10.00 16.91
CA GLU A 34 2.85 11.47 16.91
C GLU A 34 1.74 12.06 16.01
N LYS A 35 1.60 11.53 14.79
CA LYS A 35 0.60 12.04 13.83
C LYS A 35 -0.83 11.77 14.29
N PHE A 36 -1.10 10.62 14.90
CA PHE A 36 -2.42 10.26 15.40
C PHE A 36 -2.90 11.16 16.55
N GLN A 37 -1.99 11.65 17.40
CA GLN A 37 -2.33 12.63 18.42
C GLN A 37 -2.91 13.91 17.80
N SER A 38 -2.31 14.41 16.72
CA SER A 38 -2.77 15.63 16.06
C SER A 38 -3.96 15.39 15.13
N CYS A 39 -3.89 14.42 14.22
CA CYS A 39 -4.91 14.24 13.18
C CYS A 39 -6.24 13.71 13.73
N PHE A 40 -6.23 12.87 14.77
CA PHE A 40 -7.43 12.37 15.44
C PHE A 40 -7.74 13.13 16.74
N ARG A 41 -6.85 14.04 17.18
CA ARG A 41 -6.92 14.70 18.49
C ARG A 41 -7.12 13.68 19.61
N PHE A 42 -6.33 12.60 19.56
CA PHE A 42 -6.46 11.45 20.43
C PHE A 42 -5.40 11.48 21.53
N ASP A 43 -5.78 11.05 22.72
CA ASP A 43 -4.90 11.10 23.89
C ASP A 43 -3.75 10.09 23.72
N LYS A 44 -2.52 10.53 23.92
CA LYS A 44 -1.31 9.70 23.72
C LYS A 44 -1.34 8.41 24.56
N GLU A 45 -1.83 8.51 25.78
CA GLU A 45 -1.91 7.41 26.75
C GLU A 45 -2.86 6.29 26.31
N LYS A 46 -3.71 6.56 25.32
CA LYS A 46 -4.63 5.61 24.71
C LYS A 46 -4.15 5.09 23.35
N ILE A 47 -3.01 5.58 22.87
CA ILE A 47 -2.37 5.04 21.66
C ILE A 47 -1.48 3.87 22.09
N LEU A 48 -1.84 2.67 21.64
CA LEU A 48 -1.06 1.48 21.87
C LEU A 48 -0.05 1.30 20.73
N GLU A 49 1.19 1.62 21.01
CA GLU A 49 2.31 1.42 20.12
C GLU A 49 2.73 -0.06 20.17
N ALA A 50 1.93 -0.91 19.52
CA ALA A 50 1.98 -2.36 19.63
C ALA A 50 2.23 -3.09 18.31
N GLY A 51 2.37 -2.36 17.20
CA GLY A 51 2.34 -2.91 15.85
C GLY A 51 0.91 -3.18 15.38
N TYR A 52 0.79 -3.61 14.13
CA TYR A 52 -0.51 -3.95 13.55
C TYR A 52 -0.73 -5.48 13.50
N PRO A 53 -1.77 -6.00 14.20
CA PRO A 53 -2.14 -7.42 14.12
C PRO A 53 -2.33 -7.95 12.69
N ALA A 54 -2.74 -7.09 11.76
CA ALA A 54 -2.88 -7.44 10.35
C ALA A 54 -1.53 -7.78 9.68
N ASN A 55 -0.41 -7.30 10.23
CA ASN A 55 0.93 -7.57 9.70
C ASN A 55 1.57 -8.82 10.29
N ASP A 56 1.04 -9.38 11.40
CA ASP A 56 1.58 -10.59 12.02
C ASP A 56 1.75 -11.75 11.04
N PRO A 57 0.81 -12.03 10.12
CA PRO A 57 0.98 -13.10 9.15
C PRO A 57 2.17 -12.95 8.19
N LEU A 58 2.70 -11.73 8.00
CA LEU A 58 3.86 -11.46 7.15
C LEU A 58 5.17 -12.01 7.75
N TYR A 59 5.17 -12.33 9.03
CA TYR A 59 6.31 -12.91 9.78
C TYR A 59 6.17 -14.42 10.04
N ALA A 60 5.15 -15.06 9.45
CA ALA A 60 4.88 -16.47 9.66
C ALA A 60 6.02 -17.35 9.07
N GLU A 61 6.43 -18.40 9.79
CA GLU A 61 7.46 -19.34 9.35
C GLU A 61 7.07 -20.11 8.08
N ASP A 62 5.76 -20.32 7.86
CA ASP A 62 5.17 -21.01 6.71
C ASP A 62 4.76 -20.06 5.56
N LEU A 63 5.33 -18.84 5.50
CA LEU A 63 4.99 -17.81 4.52
C LEU A 63 5.05 -18.32 3.07
N GLU A 64 6.05 -19.13 2.73
CA GLU A 64 6.20 -19.68 1.38
C GLU A 64 5.08 -20.66 1.03
N GLU A 65 4.70 -21.53 1.98
CA GLU A 65 3.62 -22.50 1.80
C GLU A 65 2.27 -21.78 1.66
N ARG A 66 1.99 -20.79 2.51
CA ARG A 66 0.80 -19.91 2.39
C ARG A 66 0.76 -19.22 1.05
N SER A 67 1.87 -18.64 0.60
CA SER A 67 1.96 -17.97 -0.69
C SER A 67 1.58 -18.89 -1.85
N LYS A 68 2.01 -20.14 -1.85
CA LYS A 68 1.63 -21.14 -2.87
C LYS A 68 0.12 -21.39 -2.84
N ALA A 69 -0.44 -21.64 -1.67
CA ALA A 69 -1.88 -21.90 -1.52
C ALA A 69 -2.73 -20.71 -1.99
N ILE A 70 -2.30 -19.47 -1.71
CA ILE A 70 -2.98 -18.27 -2.16
C ILE A 70 -2.89 -18.09 -3.68
N LYS A 71 -1.71 -18.32 -4.29
CA LYS A 71 -1.54 -18.30 -5.75
C LYS A 71 -2.45 -19.32 -6.42
N GLU A 72 -2.52 -20.55 -5.91
CA GLU A 72 -3.42 -21.59 -6.41
C GLU A 72 -4.90 -21.18 -6.31
N LYS A 73 -5.33 -20.63 -5.17
CA LYS A 73 -6.69 -20.12 -4.94
C LYS A 73 -7.08 -19.03 -5.96
N LEU A 74 -6.12 -18.16 -6.32
CA LEU A 74 -6.33 -17.09 -7.30
C LEU A 74 -6.09 -17.54 -8.74
N GLY A 75 -5.67 -18.78 -8.98
CA GLY A 75 -5.33 -19.31 -10.31
C GLY A 75 -4.07 -18.67 -10.91
N ILE A 76 -3.19 -18.13 -10.08
CA ILE A 76 -1.91 -17.54 -10.49
C ILE A 76 -0.88 -18.67 -10.63
N PRO A 77 -0.16 -18.80 -11.77
CA PRO A 77 0.87 -19.81 -11.95
C PRO A 77 1.99 -19.66 -10.92
N LEU A 78 2.44 -20.79 -10.34
CA LEU A 78 3.43 -20.78 -9.27
C LEU A 78 4.82 -20.32 -9.73
N ASP A 79 5.12 -20.50 -11.01
CA ASP A 79 6.38 -20.11 -11.65
C ASP A 79 6.44 -18.61 -12.03
N LYS A 80 5.34 -17.88 -11.91
CA LYS A 80 5.30 -16.45 -12.21
C LYS A 80 5.57 -15.59 -10.97
N LYS A 81 6.34 -14.53 -11.16
CA LYS A 81 6.44 -13.45 -10.20
C LYS A 81 5.19 -12.56 -10.24
N VAL A 82 4.82 -11.99 -9.13
CA VAL A 82 3.62 -11.14 -9.00
C VAL A 82 4.01 -9.70 -8.78
N LEU A 83 3.57 -8.84 -9.69
CA LEU A 83 3.60 -7.40 -9.54
C LEU A 83 2.24 -6.94 -8.98
N LEU A 84 2.18 -6.60 -7.70
CA LEU A 84 1.00 -5.98 -7.10
C LEU A 84 0.94 -4.50 -7.51
N TYR A 85 -0.16 -4.09 -8.12
CA TYR A 85 -0.45 -2.68 -8.38
C TYR A 85 -1.64 -2.21 -7.55
N ALA A 86 -1.35 -1.35 -6.56
CA ALA A 86 -2.31 -0.86 -5.57
C ALA A 86 -2.35 0.67 -5.53
N PRO A 87 -2.90 1.34 -6.55
CA PRO A 87 -2.95 2.80 -6.62
C PRO A 87 -3.99 3.40 -5.70
N THR A 88 -3.74 4.64 -5.25
CA THR A 88 -4.71 5.45 -4.52
C THR A 88 -5.85 5.91 -5.43
N TRP A 89 -7.04 5.93 -4.87
CA TRP A 89 -8.20 6.56 -5.49
C TRP A 89 -7.96 8.06 -5.73
N ARG A 90 -8.44 8.58 -6.87
CA ARG A 90 -8.41 10.01 -7.19
C ARG A 90 -9.80 10.62 -7.00
N ASP A 91 -9.90 11.55 -6.05
CA ASP A 91 -11.17 12.21 -5.70
C ASP A 91 -11.67 13.17 -6.78
N ASP A 92 -10.83 13.55 -7.73
CA ASP A 92 -11.12 14.57 -8.77
C ASP A 92 -11.35 14.00 -10.17
N ASN A 93 -11.36 12.69 -10.32
CA ASN A 93 -11.66 12.02 -11.58
C ASN A 93 -13.18 11.89 -11.79
N TYR A 94 -13.89 13.02 -11.82
CA TYR A 94 -15.32 13.05 -12.15
C TYR A 94 -15.55 13.52 -13.60
N TYR A 95 -16.45 12.84 -14.31
CA TYR A 95 -17.25 13.47 -15.35
C TYR A 95 -18.41 14.22 -14.70
N ASP A 96 -19.14 15.06 -15.47
CA ASP A 96 -20.33 15.78 -14.99
C ASP A 96 -21.22 14.91 -14.10
N ALA A 97 -21.63 15.49 -12.96
CA ALA A 97 -22.71 15.05 -12.07
C ALA A 97 -22.94 13.52 -11.95
N GLY A 98 -21.92 12.79 -11.47
CA GLY A 98 -22.12 11.40 -10.99
C GLY A 98 -21.54 10.29 -11.85
N GLU A 99 -20.89 10.58 -12.96
CA GLU A 99 -20.14 9.58 -13.73
C GLU A 99 -18.63 9.73 -13.48
N TYR A 100 -18.02 8.68 -12.90
CA TYR A 100 -16.57 8.57 -12.76
C TYR A 100 -15.94 8.12 -14.08
N LYS A 101 -14.95 8.85 -14.57
CA LYS A 101 -14.04 8.32 -15.58
C LYS A 101 -12.80 7.81 -14.89
N PHE A 102 -12.56 6.52 -14.99
CA PHE A 102 -11.28 5.96 -14.63
C PHE A 102 -10.52 5.56 -15.92
N GLU A 103 -9.34 6.13 -16.07
CA GLU A 103 -8.33 5.65 -16.99
C GLU A 103 -7.17 5.10 -16.18
N LEU A 104 -6.85 3.82 -16.38
CA LEU A 104 -5.69 3.21 -15.78
C LEU A 104 -4.43 3.87 -16.37
N ALA A 105 -3.66 4.58 -15.55
CA ALA A 105 -2.44 5.24 -15.99
C ALA A 105 -1.35 4.23 -16.39
N LEU A 106 -1.42 3.02 -15.83
CA LEU A 106 -0.51 1.93 -16.12
C LEU A 106 -0.82 1.27 -17.46
N ASP A 107 0.15 1.22 -18.35
CA ASP A 107 0.04 0.59 -19.68
C ASP A 107 0.17 -0.94 -19.59
N LEU A 108 -0.98 -1.61 -19.42
CA LEU A 108 -1.05 -3.08 -19.32
C LEU A 108 -0.65 -3.80 -20.61
N ASP A 109 -0.90 -3.21 -21.77
CA ASP A 109 -0.52 -3.80 -23.07
C ASP A 109 1.00 -3.88 -23.17
N ARG A 110 1.68 -2.80 -22.78
CA ARG A 110 3.13 -2.73 -22.76
C ARG A 110 3.72 -3.69 -21.73
N LEU A 111 3.19 -3.71 -20.49
CA LEU A 111 3.67 -4.64 -19.47
C LEU A 111 3.49 -6.10 -19.90
N LYS A 112 2.37 -6.44 -20.52
CA LYS A 112 2.14 -7.78 -21.05
C LYS A 112 3.17 -8.15 -22.11
N LYS A 113 3.46 -7.24 -23.03
CA LYS A 113 4.45 -7.48 -24.09
C LYS A 113 5.86 -7.70 -23.54
N GLU A 114 6.24 -6.96 -22.50
CA GLU A 114 7.62 -6.97 -21.97
C GLU A 114 7.83 -8.08 -20.92
N PHE A 115 6.79 -8.49 -20.17
CA PHE A 115 6.97 -9.26 -18.95
C PHE A 115 6.08 -10.49 -18.80
N SER A 116 5.18 -10.80 -19.76
CA SER A 116 4.23 -11.92 -19.59
C SER A 116 4.90 -13.30 -19.43
N ASP A 117 6.18 -13.42 -19.84
CA ASP A 117 6.92 -14.67 -19.67
C ASP A 117 7.41 -14.88 -18.23
N GLU A 118 7.56 -13.82 -17.45
CA GLU A 118 8.12 -13.88 -16.10
C GLU A 118 7.13 -13.42 -15.03
N TYR A 119 6.32 -12.40 -15.31
CA TYR A 119 5.43 -11.75 -14.35
C TYR A 119 3.95 -11.91 -14.70
N VAL A 120 3.14 -11.75 -13.66
CA VAL A 120 1.73 -11.41 -13.75
C VAL A 120 1.47 -10.12 -12.99
N VAL A 121 0.41 -9.40 -13.36
CA VAL A 121 -0.02 -8.19 -12.67
C VAL A 121 -1.24 -8.52 -11.81
N LEU A 122 -1.16 -8.24 -10.52
CA LEU A 122 -2.26 -8.34 -9.58
C LEU A 122 -2.78 -6.93 -9.28
N LEU A 123 -4.00 -6.62 -9.70
CA LEU A 123 -4.61 -5.31 -9.46
C LEU A 123 -5.35 -5.30 -8.14
N ARG A 124 -5.03 -4.33 -7.26
CA ARG A 124 -5.77 -4.05 -6.04
C ARG A 124 -6.21 -2.59 -6.05
N MET A 125 -7.40 -2.36 -6.58
CA MET A 125 -7.98 -1.02 -6.78
C MET A 125 -9.31 -0.92 -6.06
N HIS A 126 -9.85 0.29 -6.00
CA HIS A 126 -11.20 0.48 -5.49
C HIS A 126 -12.20 -0.28 -6.39
N TYR A 127 -13.16 -1.00 -5.80
CA TYR A 127 -14.09 -1.89 -6.54
C TYR A 127 -14.84 -1.19 -7.67
N TRP A 128 -15.21 0.09 -7.52
CA TRP A 128 -15.86 0.86 -8.59
C TRP A 128 -15.01 1.05 -9.84
N ILE A 129 -13.69 0.93 -9.72
CA ILE A 129 -12.77 1.11 -10.83
C ILE A 129 -12.62 -0.18 -11.62
N VAL A 130 -12.45 -1.30 -10.92
CA VAL A 130 -12.21 -2.59 -11.55
C VAL A 130 -13.37 -3.00 -12.46
N ASP A 131 -14.60 -2.70 -12.07
CA ASP A 131 -15.79 -2.98 -12.86
C ASP A 131 -15.80 -2.24 -14.21
N GLN A 132 -15.01 -1.19 -14.37
CA GLN A 132 -14.88 -0.43 -15.62
C GLN A 132 -13.73 -0.92 -16.52
N LEU A 133 -12.87 -1.81 -16.01
CA LEU A 133 -11.74 -2.35 -16.77
C LEU A 133 -12.12 -3.66 -17.46
N ASP A 134 -11.89 -3.72 -18.76
CA ASP A 134 -12.02 -4.96 -19.53
C ASP A 134 -10.77 -5.83 -19.38
N LEU A 135 -10.69 -6.58 -18.27
CA LEU A 135 -9.58 -7.48 -17.97
C LEU A 135 -9.57 -8.72 -18.89
N SER A 136 -10.63 -8.99 -19.64
CA SER A 136 -10.70 -10.12 -20.57
C SER A 136 -9.66 -10.06 -21.71
N LYS A 137 -9.07 -8.88 -21.93
CA LYS A 137 -7.95 -8.66 -22.87
C LYS A 137 -6.62 -9.25 -22.41
N TYR A 138 -6.50 -9.55 -21.09
CA TYR A 138 -5.24 -9.95 -20.46
C TYR A 138 -5.33 -11.31 -19.76
N PRO A 139 -5.88 -12.36 -20.40
CA PRO A 139 -6.04 -13.66 -19.76
C PRO A 139 -4.68 -14.25 -19.38
N GLY A 140 -4.55 -14.74 -18.12
CA GLY A 140 -3.32 -15.32 -17.60
C GLY A 140 -2.20 -14.33 -17.31
N PHE A 141 -2.43 -13.01 -17.51
CA PHE A 141 -1.46 -11.96 -17.22
C PHE A 141 -1.94 -10.98 -16.16
N VAL A 142 -3.19 -10.55 -16.20
CA VAL A 142 -3.77 -9.63 -15.21
C VAL A 142 -4.81 -10.37 -14.38
N TYR A 143 -4.68 -10.25 -13.07
CA TYR A 143 -5.56 -10.83 -12.07
C TYR A 143 -6.23 -9.73 -11.25
N ASN A 144 -7.51 -9.89 -10.96
CA ASN A 144 -8.25 -8.97 -10.09
C ASN A 144 -8.14 -9.41 -8.63
N GLY A 145 -7.47 -8.61 -7.81
CA GLY A 145 -7.39 -8.76 -6.35
C GLY A 145 -8.26 -7.74 -5.60
N SER A 146 -9.09 -6.94 -6.30
CA SER A 146 -9.82 -5.84 -5.67
C SER A 146 -10.92 -6.30 -4.72
N ASP A 147 -11.53 -7.45 -5.02
CA ASP A 147 -12.58 -8.07 -4.19
C ASP A 147 -12.02 -9.10 -3.20
N TYR A 148 -10.70 -9.25 -3.14
CA TYR A 148 -10.08 -10.18 -2.18
C TYR A 148 -10.13 -9.60 -0.78
N ASP A 149 -10.61 -10.37 0.19
CA ASP A 149 -10.90 -9.86 1.54
C ASP A 149 -9.65 -9.38 2.28
N ASP A 150 -8.57 -10.15 2.22
CA ASP A 150 -7.34 -9.89 2.99
C ASP A 150 -6.21 -9.41 2.10
N ILE A 151 -5.88 -8.11 2.19
CA ILE A 151 -4.77 -7.53 1.45
C ILE A 151 -3.41 -8.09 1.89
N THR A 152 -3.28 -8.54 3.13
CA THR A 152 -2.04 -9.13 3.66
C THR A 152 -1.68 -10.41 2.91
N GLU A 153 -2.68 -11.23 2.55
CA GLU A 153 -2.48 -12.40 1.70
C GLU A 153 -1.99 -12.02 0.30
N LEU A 154 -2.44 -10.88 -0.25
CA LEU A 154 -1.94 -10.38 -1.53
C LEU A 154 -0.50 -9.87 -1.42
N TYR A 155 -0.11 -9.31 -0.28
CA TYR A 155 1.30 -8.95 -0.03
C TYR A 155 2.20 -10.19 0.00
N MET A 156 1.77 -11.28 0.65
CA MET A 156 2.56 -12.52 0.76
C MET A 156 2.97 -13.07 -0.61
N ILE A 157 2.06 -13.03 -1.60
CA ILE A 157 2.29 -13.58 -2.93
C ILE A 157 3.02 -12.62 -3.87
N SER A 158 3.18 -11.34 -3.50
CA SER A 158 3.71 -10.31 -4.37
C SER A 158 5.22 -10.19 -4.25
N ASP A 159 5.92 -10.22 -5.37
CA ASP A 159 7.38 -10.06 -5.44
C ASP A 159 7.79 -8.59 -5.53
N ILE A 160 6.92 -7.75 -6.11
CA ILE A 160 7.09 -6.30 -6.22
C ILE A 160 5.76 -5.64 -5.85
N CYS A 161 5.79 -4.61 -5.00
CA CYS A 161 4.65 -3.71 -4.81
C CYS A 161 4.85 -2.45 -5.62
N MET A 162 3.90 -2.13 -6.50
CA MET A 162 3.84 -0.84 -7.17
C MET A 162 2.61 -0.09 -6.66
N THR A 163 2.84 1.10 -6.16
CA THR A 163 1.80 1.96 -5.59
C THR A 163 2.09 3.43 -5.90
N ASP A 164 1.38 4.34 -5.28
CA ASP A 164 1.61 5.78 -5.41
C ASP A 164 1.56 6.45 -4.02
N TYR A 165 0.40 6.97 -3.60
CA TYR A 165 0.19 7.71 -2.34
C TYR A 165 -0.53 6.88 -1.27
N SER A 166 -0.76 5.60 -1.54
CA SER A 166 -1.45 4.68 -0.65
C SER A 166 -0.54 4.23 0.49
N SER A 167 -1.10 4.10 1.69
CA SER A 167 -0.38 3.59 2.87
C SER A 167 0.03 2.11 2.78
N VAL A 168 -0.40 1.39 1.74
CA VAL A 168 -0.06 -0.04 1.56
C VAL A 168 1.44 -0.33 1.57
N PHE A 169 2.27 0.65 1.18
CA PHE A 169 3.71 0.45 1.15
C PHE A 169 4.35 0.36 2.55
N PHE A 170 3.72 0.92 3.58
CA PHE A 170 4.20 0.75 4.96
C PHE A 170 4.03 -0.70 5.41
N ASP A 171 2.85 -1.29 5.18
CA ASP A 171 2.58 -2.68 5.53
C ASP A 171 3.43 -3.64 4.70
N TYR A 172 3.50 -3.40 3.38
CA TYR A 172 4.30 -4.22 2.47
C TYR A 172 5.80 -4.21 2.79
N ALA A 173 6.32 -3.10 3.32
CA ALA A 173 7.72 -2.96 3.69
C ALA A 173 8.18 -3.98 4.73
N ASN A 174 7.27 -4.55 5.52
CA ASN A 174 7.58 -5.65 6.44
C ASN A 174 8.19 -6.88 5.74
N LEU A 175 7.87 -7.10 4.47
CA LEU A 175 8.41 -8.21 3.66
C LEU A 175 9.82 -7.94 3.12
N LYS A 176 10.33 -6.72 3.21
CA LYS A 176 11.65 -6.29 2.67
C LYS A 176 11.81 -6.59 1.18
N ARG A 177 10.71 -6.54 0.42
CA ARG A 177 10.66 -6.72 -1.03
C ARG A 177 10.59 -5.37 -1.73
N PRO A 178 10.98 -5.28 -3.02
CA PRO A 178 11.00 -4.02 -3.77
C PRO A 178 9.67 -3.29 -3.80
N ILE A 179 9.71 -1.96 -3.63
CA ILE A 179 8.57 -1.07 -3.78
C ILE A 179 8.87 -0.05 -4.87
N LEU A 180 7.96 0.09 -5.82
CA LEU A 180 8.01 1.08 -6.90
C LEU A 180 6.89 2.10 -6.71
N TYR A 181 7.20 3.38 -6.85
CA TYR A 181 6.23 4.46 -6.63
C TYR A 181 5.84 5.09 -7.97
N TYR A 182 4.74 4.63 -8.57
CA TYR A 182 4.24 5.18 -9.83
C TYR A 182 3.38 6.43 -9.58
N MET A 183 4.07 7.57 -9.47
CA MET A 183 3.49 8.89 -9.10
C MET A 183 3.40 9.82 -10.32
N TYR A 184 2.66 9.42 -11.35
CA TYR A 184 2.50 10.16 -12.62
C TYR A 184 1.92 11.58 -12.48
N ASP A 185 1.26 11.86 -11.35
CA ASP A 185 0.62 13.15 -11.04
C ASP A 185 1.17 13.78 -9.73
N LEU A 186 2.43 13.53 -9.40
CA LEU A 186 3.06 13.90 -8.12
C LEU A 186 2.85 15.36 -7.73
N GLU A 187 3.12 16.30 -8.63
CA GLU A 187 2.99 17.73 -8.34
C GLU A 187 1.54 18.09 -8.00
N LYS A 188 0.58 17.60 -8.78
CA LYS A 188 -0.84 17.83 -8.56
C LYS A 188 -1.29 17.26 -7.21
N TYR A 189 -0.87 16.04 -6.89
CA TYR A 189 -1.26 15.40 -5.63
C TYR A 189 -0.66 16.14 -4.43
N ARG A 190 0.63 16.47 -4.48
CA ARG A 190 1.35 17.17 -3.42
C ARG A 190 0.81 18.58 -3.18
N ASP A 191 0.62 19.37 -4.25
CA ASP A 191 0.43 20.81 -4.14
C ASP A 191 -1.05 21.22 -4.17
N VAL A 192 -1.94 20.38 -4.70
CA VAL A 192 -3.36 20.72 -4.90
C VAL A 192 -4.31 19.78 -4.14
N LEU A 193 -4.07 18.45 -4.16
CA LEU A 193 -5.06 17.50 -3.65
C LEU A 193 -4.91 17.25 -2.14
N ARG A 194 -3.74 16.77 -1.68
CA ARG A 194 -3.60 16.25 -0.31
C ARG A 194 -2.35 16.70 0.43
N GLY A 195 -1.17 16.71 -0.21
CA GLY A 195 0.12 16.86 0.48
C GLY A 195 0.58 15.57 1.19
N PHE A 196 1.75 15.65 1.85
CA PHE A 196 2.39 14.51 2.49
C PHE A 196 2.91 14.87 3.88
N TYR A 197 2.98 13.86 4.76
CA TYR A 197 3.72 13.96 6.02
C TYR A 197 5.22 13.64 5.85
N LEU A 198 5.57 12.95 4.75
CA LEU A 198 6.94 12.57 4.41
C LEU A 198 7.50 13.48 3.32
N ASP A 199 8.80 13.67 3.31
CA ASP A 199 9.52 14.15 2.13
C ASP A 199 9.70 12.95 1.16
N VAL A 200 8.72 12.78 0.28
CA VAL A 200 8.66 11.59 -0.58
C VAL A 200 9.88 11.43 -1.48
N GLU A 201 10.55 12.53 -1.86
CA GLU A 201 11.74 12.48 -2.70
C GLU A 201 12.96 11.92 -1.95
N LYS A 202 13.00 12.09 -0.63
CA LYS A 202 14.13 11.67 0.22
C LYS A 202 13.86 10.40 1.00
N GLU A 203 12.64 10.22 1.48
CA GLU A 203 12.34 9.24 2.53
C GLU A 203 11.76 7.91 2.00
N LEU A 204 11.32 7.84 0.73
CA LEU A 204 10.76 6.61 0.18
C LEU A 204 11.83 5.54 -0.09
N PRO A 205 11.56 4.27 0.24
CA PRO A 205 12.47 3.15 0.08
C PRO A 205 12.50 2.55 -1.33
N GLY A 206 12.15 3.31 -2.35
CA GLY A 206 12.13 2.91 -3.75
C GLY A 206 12.03 4.10 -4.70
N PRO A 207 12.18 3.90 -6.00
CA PRO A 207 12.19 4.97 -6.99
C PRO A 207 10.79 5.55 -7.22
N ILE A 208 10.73 6.88 -7.40
CA ILE A 208 9.56 7.58 -7.92
C ILE A 208 9.61 7.50 -9.46
N LEU A 209 8.56 6.99 -10.06
CA LEU A 209 8.39 6.78 -11.49
C LEU A 209 7.19 7.62 -11.95
N GLN A 210 7.34 8.38 -13.01
CA GLN A 210 6.28 9.26 -13.51
C GLN A 210 5.74 8.83 -14.87
N THR A 211 6.45 7.94 -15.55
CA THR A 211 6.08 7.46 -16.88
C THR A 211 6.07 5.93 -16.96
N ASN A 212 5.33 5.39 -17.92
CA ASN A 212 5.34 3.96 -18.20
C ASN A 212 6.70 3.46 -18.71
N ASP A 213 7.51 4.33 -19.33
CA ASP A 213 8.89 4.00 -19.71
C ASP A 213 9.75 3.72 -18.48
N GLU A 214 9.67 4.58 -17.47
CA GLU A 214 10.39 4.41 -16.20
C GLU A 214 9.92 3.16 -15.45
N VAL A 215 8.61 2.86 -15.47
CA VAL A 215 8.08 1.63 -14.87
C VAL A 215 8.69 0.38 -15.51
N VAL A 216 8.70 0.32 -16.85
CA VAL A 216 9.28 -0.81 -17.58
C VAL A 216 10.77 -0.94 -17.29
N GLU A 217 11.51 0.15 -17.28
CA GLU A 217 12.94 0.14 -17.01
C GLU A 217 13.27 -0.28 -15.57
N ALA A 218 12.47 0.17 -14.58
CA ALA A 218 12.62 -0.21 -13.19
C ALA A 218 12.37 -1.71 -12.99
N ILE A 219 11.35 -2.29 -13.61
CA ILE A 219 11.06 -3.72 -13.51
C ILE A 219 12.16 -4.54 -14.19
N LYS A 220 12.64 -4.13 -15.37
CA LYS A 220 13.76 -4.80 -16.06
C LYS A 220 15.05 -4.84 -15.24
N ASN A 221 15.26 -3.83 -14.43
CA ASN A 221 16.47 -3.67 -13.61
C ASN A 221 16.17 -3.83 -12.11
N ILE A 222 15.16 -4.63 -11.74
CA ILE A 222 14.66 -4.67 -10.36
C ILE A 222 15.74 -5.01 -9.32
N ASP A 223 16.65 -5.91 -9.65
CA ASP A 223 17.76 -6.28 -8.76
C ASP A 223 18.72 -5.10 -8.53
N LYS A 224 18.99 -4.31 -9.57
CA LYS A 224 19.79 -3.10 -9.46
C LYS A 224 19.09 -2.02 -8.66
N VAL A 225 17.79 -1.81 -8.89
CA VAL A 225 16.95 -0.89 -8.11
C VAL A 225 16.96 -1.29 -6.63
N THR A 226 16.80 -2.57 -6.34
CA THR A 226 16.83 -3.09 -4.96
C THR A 226 18.16 -2.80 -4.26
N GLU A 227 19.28 -3.00 -4.94
CA GLU A 227 20.60 -2.73 -4.37
C GLU A 227 20.83 -1.21 -4.20
N GLU A 228 20.38 -0.38 -5.15
CA GLU A 228 20.50 1.08 -5.09
C GLU A 228 19.73 1.68 -3.90
N TYR A 229 18.55 1.15 -3.59
CA TYR A 229 17.69 1.65 -2.52
C TYR A 229 17.88 0.93 -1.18
N LYS A 230 18.80 -0.01 -1.07
CA LYS A 230 18.99 -0.87 0.07
C LYS A 230 19.16 -0.13 1.41
N ASP A 231 19.99 0.91 1.44
CA ASP A 231 20.25 1.67 2.65
C ASP A 231 19.02 2.52 3.04
N LYS A 232 18.40 3.18 2.06
CA LYS A 232 17.13 3.91 2.30
C LYS A 232 16.02 2.98 2.78
N TYR A 233 15.97 1.76 2.25
CA TYR A 233 14.99 0.77 2.68
C TYR A 233 15.24 0.34 4.11
N ALA A 234 16.48 0.14 4.52
CA ALA A 234 16.85 -0.18 5.90
C ALA A 234 16.44 0.96 6.86
N GLU A 235 16.75 2.21 6.53
CA GLU A 235 16.33 3.37 7.31
C GLU A 235 14.80 3.49 7.41
N PHE A 236 14.09 3.25 6.31
CA PHE A 236 12.63 3.25 6.28
C PHE A 236 12.05 2.15 7.16
N TYR A 237 12.57 0.92 7.04
CA TYR A 237 12.15 -0.23 7.83
C TYR A 237 12.34 0.02 9.32
N ASP A 238 13.52 0.50 9.72
CA ASP A 238 13.84 0.79 11.12
C ASP A 238 12.95 1.89 11.71
N ARG A 239 12.46 2.80 10.88
CA ARG A 239 11.59 3.89 11.31
C ARG A 239 10.12 3.51 11.38
N PHE A 240 9.62 2.73 10.42
CA PHE A 240 8.19 2.50 10.22
C PHE A 240 7.72 1.08 10.51
N CYS A 241 8.61 0.07 10.45
CA CYS A 241 8.27 -1.32 10.70
C CYS A 241 8.92 -1.87 11.98
N CYS A 242 9.51 -1.00 12.82
CA CYS A 242 10.37 -1.39 13.93
C CYS A 242 9.66 -2.16 15.06
N ILE A 243 8.34 -2.10 15.12
CA ILE A 243 7.54 -2.76 16.16
C ILE A 243 6.90 -4.06 15.65
N ASP A 244 6.65 -4.15 14.35
CA ASP A 244 6.07 -5.33 13.74
C ASP A 244 7.08 -6.49 13.73
N ASP A 245 6.69 -7.63 14.33
CA ASP A 245 7.53 -8.82 14.52
C ASP A 245 6.74 -10.14 14.50
N GLY A 246 5.45 -10.07 14.14
CA GLY A 246 4.54 -11.22 14.13
C GLY A 246 3.81 -11.46 15.45
N HIS A 247 3.94 -10.57 16.44
CA HIS A 247 3.33 -10.69 17.77
C HIS A 247 2.49 -9.48 18.19
N ALA A 248 2.07 -8.63 17.24
CA ALA A 248 1.27 -7.46 17.54
C ALA A 248 -0.08 -7.82 18.16
N ALA A 249 -0.74 -8.87 17.67
CA ALA A 249 -2.01 -9.36 18.22
C ALA A 249 -1.87 -9.76 19.70
N GLU A 250 -0.81 -10.46 20.05
CA GLU A 250 -0.53 -10.85 21.45
C GLU A 250 -0.34 -9.61 22.35
N ARG A 251 0.45 -8.64 21.90
CA ARG A 251 0.69 -7.37 22.61
C ARG A 251 -0.61 -6.60 22.83
N VAL A 252 -1.45 -6.50 21.82
CA VAL A 252 -2.75 -5.81 21.90
C VAL A 252 -3.68 -6.51 22.88
N VAL A 253 -3.83 -7.83 22.79
CA VAL A 253 -4.67 -8.61 23.71
C VAL A 253 -4.21 -8.42 25.15
N LYS A 254 -2.91 -8.51 25.41
CA LYS A 254 -2.34 -8.29 26.73
C LYS A 254 -2.57 -6.87 27.25
N ALA A 255 -2.41 -5.86 26.40
CA ALA A 255 -2.61 -4.46 26.80
C ALA A 255 -4.08 -4.15 27.12
N VAL A 256 -5.02 -4.73 26.37
CA VAL A 256 -6.46 -4.43 26.52
C VAL A 256 -7.11 -5.29 27.59
N PHE A 257 -6.75 -6.56 27.71
CA PHE A 257 -7.43 -7.53 28.58
C PHE A 257 -6.61 -7.96 29.81
N GLY A 258 -5.32 -7.60 29.89
CA GLY A 258 -4.52 -7.78 31.10
C GLY A 258 -4.04 -9.23 31.36
N ASN A 259 -3.96 -10.07 30.35
CA ASN A 259 -3.50 -11.48 30.48
C ASN A 259 -2.07 -11.66 29.97
#